data_99724a67e653e629cbe8fd771373a572
#
_entry.id   99724a67e653e629cbe8fd771373a572
#
_cell.length_a   1.000
_cell.length_b   1.000
_cell.length_c   1.000
_cell.angle_alpha   90.00
_cell.angle_beta   90.00
_cell.angle_gamma   90.00
#
_symmetry.space_group_name_H-M   'P 1'
#
loop_
_entity.id
_entity.type
_entity.pdbx_description
1 polymer ?
#
loop_
_entity_poly.entity_id
_entity_poly.type
_entity_poly.pdbx_seq_one_letter_code
_entity_poly.pdbx_strand_id
1 'polypeptide(L)'
;MKKTLLALSVIAVTSVQAEHHKKVELSDVDKCYMNAVEKYPGHVLSMESEIEKDRLIYEFDIMTKDGREVEVECDAKNHTLHDFEVEYKKGDKAFTEAAKISESEAEKIALKKYNGKIVDREYSIENGNPAYEFDIYVAKKGHEYEIEVDAVTGEILEVEMEL
;
A
#
# COMPACT_ATOMS: atom_id res chain seq x y z
N MET A 1 64.15 -60.60 -7.53
CA MET A 1 63.31 -60.07 -6.44
C MET A 1 63.01 -58.65 -6.77
N LYS A 2 61.79 -58.37 -7.25
CA LYS A 2 61.31 -57.00 -7.60
C LYS A 2 60.52 -56.44 -6.43
N LYS A 3 60.98 -55.31 -5.88
CA LYS A 3 60.24 -54.59 -4.84
C LYS A 3 59.27 -53.64 -5.50
N THR A 4 57.99 -53.86 -5.27
CA THR A 4 56.93 -52.96 -5.71
C THR A 4 56.73 -51.87 -4.66
N LEU A 5 56.96 -50.60 -5.02
CA LEU A 5 56.62 -49.45 -4.18
C LEU A 5 55.15 -49.16 -4.36
N LEU A 6 54.40 -49.16 -3.23
CA LEU A 6 53.03 -48.75 -3.19
C LEU A 6 52.98 -47.21 -2.92
N ALA A 7 52.55 -46.46 -3.89
CA ALA A 7 52.35 -45.00 -3.70
C ALA A 7 51.01 -44.75 -3.03
N LEU A 8 51.05 -44.14 -1.81
CA LEU A 8 49.88 -43.71 -1.05
C LEU A 8 49.44 -42.33 -1.59
N SER A 9 48.32 -42.29 -2.31
CA SER A 9 47.73 -41.03 -2.72
C SER A 9 46.94 -40.42 -1.56
N VAL A 10 47.42 -39.30 -1.06
CA VAL A 10 46.69 -38.48 -0.08
C VAL A 10 45.60 -37.71 -0.81
N ILE A 11 44.35 -38.06 -0.58
CA ILE A 11 43.21 -37.27 -1.05
C ILE A 11 43.07 -36.07 -0.10
N ALA A 12 43.39 -34.87 -0.59
CA ALA A 12 43.12 -33.64 0.10
C ALA A 12 41.62 -33.39 0.07
N VAL A 13 40.97 -33.55 1.20
CA VAL A 13 39.56 -33.11 1.39
C VAL A 13 39.57 -31.60 1.53
N THR A 14 39.24 -30.91 0.46
CA THR A 14 38.96 -29.47 0.52
C THR A 14 37.67 -29.28 1.29
N SER A 15 37.76 -28.68 2.47
CA SER A 15 36.61 -28.22 3.22
C SER A 15 35.90 -27.14 2.41
N VAL A 16 34.69 -27.44 1.93
CA VAL A 16 33.77 -26.44 1.40
C VAL A 16 33.43 -25.54 2.56
N GLN A 17 33.97 -24.32 2.56
CA GLN A 17 33.53 -23.28 3.47
C GLN A 17 32.06 -22.98 3.11
N ALA A 18 31.19 -23.23 4.05
CA ALA A 18 29.80 -22.76 3.96
C ALA A 18 29.84 -21.24 3.91
N GLU A 19 29.47 -20.69 2.76
CA GLU A 19 29.27 -19.26 2.64
C GLU A 19 28.17 -18.87 3.64
N HIS A 20 28.52 -18.01 4.58
CA HIS A 20 27.58 -17.39 5.47
C HIS A 20 26.69 -16.48 4.61
N HIS A 21 25.56 -16.98 4.15
CA HIS A 21 24.53 -16.13 3.59
C HIS A 21 24.11 -15.16 4.69
N LYS A 22 24.58 -13.92 4.58
CA LYS A 22 24.15 -12.83 5.44
C LYS A 22 22.62 -12.75 5.29
N LYS A 23 21.90 -13.05 6.37
CA LYS A 23 20.43 -12.94 6.36
C LYS A 23 20.10 -11.51 6.00
N VAL A 24 19.46 -11.29 4.85
CA VAL A 24 18.97 -9.97 4.47
C VAL A 24 17.85 -9.65 5.42
N GLU A 25 17.99 -8.56 6.17
CA GLU A 25 16.94 -8.04 7.01
C GLU A 25 15.99 -7.24 6.12
N LEU A 26 14.72 -7.59 6.15
CA LEU A 26 13.70 -6.90 5.37
C LEU A 26 13.44 -5.51 5.98
N SER A 27 13.29 -4.51 5.12
CA SER A 27 12.82 -3.19 5.54
C SER A 27 11.38 -3.24 6.04
N ASP A 28 10.89 -2.16 6.65
CA ASP A 28 9.52 -2.13 7.15
C ASP A 28 8.52 -2.15 6.00
N VAL A 29 8.82 -1.47 4.90
CA VAL A 29 7.99 -1.54 3.68
C VAL A 29 7.97 -2.94 3.06
N ASP A 30 9.11 -3.67 3.06
CA ASP A 30 9.11 -5.05 2.55
C ASP A 30 8.22 -5.97 3.38
N LYS A 31 8.19 -5.78 4.70
CA LYS A 31 7.33 -6.57 5.60
C LYS A 31 5.85 -6.24 5.38
N CYS A 32 5.53 -4.96 5.25
CA CYS A 32 4.18 -4.49 4.93
C CYS A 32 3.72 -5.04 3.58
N TYR A 33 4.53 -4.91 2.52
CA TYR A 33 4.26 -5.48 1.22
C TYR A 33 3.97 -6.99 1.28
N MET A 34 4.80 -7.74 2.00
CA MET A 34 4.59 -9.19 2.13
C MET A 34 3.27 -9.52 2.83
N ASN A 35 2.92 -8.77 3.88
CA ASN A 35 1.66 -8.96 4.60
C ASN A 35 0.46 -8.61 3.72
N ALA A 36 0.54 -7.52 2.96
CA ALA A 36 -0.51 -7.08 2.04
C ALA A 36 -0.79 -8.14 0.95
N VAL A 37 0.25 -8.59 0.24
CA VAL A 37 0.08 -9.58 -0.84
C VAL A 37 -0.23 -11.00 -0.35
N GLU A 38 0.11 -11.34 0.89
CA GLU A 38 -0.32 -12.59 1.51
C GLU A 38 -1.82 -12.57 1.79
N LYS A 39 -2.33 -11.45 2.30
CA LYS A 39 -3.75 -11.30 2.65
C LYS A 39 -4.61 -11.07 1.40
N TYR A 40 -4.12 -10.30 0.43
CA TYR A 40 -4.81 -9.95 -0.81
C TYR A 40 -3.96 -10.35 -2.03
N PRO A 41 -3.96 -11.61 -2.43
CA PRO A 41 -3.12 -12.09 -3.52
C PRO A 41 -3.49 -11.47 -4.88
N GLY A 42 -2.58 -10.67 -5.43
CA GLY A 42 -2.82 -9.92 -6.67
C GLY A 42 -1.55 -9.32 -7.27
N HIS A 43 -1.73 -8.27 -8.04
CA HIS A 43 -0.67 -7.42 -8.56
C HIS A 43 -0.75 -6.08 -7.85
N VAL A 44 0.30 -5.68 -7.17
CA VAL A 44 0.42 -4.33 -6.63
C VAL A 44 0.57 -3.37 -7.80
N LEU A 45 -0.32 -2.39 -7.88
CA LEU A 45 -0.39 -1.37 -8.93
C LEU A 45 0.44 -0.16 -8.53
N SER A 46 0.29 0.30 -7.29
CA SER A 46 0.99 1.42 -6.69
C SER A 46 1.33 1.13 -5.23
N MET A 47 2.15 1.97 -4.68
CA MET A 47 2.51 1.99 -3.26
C MET A 47 2.85 3.43 -2.92
N GLU A 48 2.19 3.93 -1.91
CA GLU A 48 2.42 5.27 -1.39
C GLU A 48 2.89 5.23 0.07
N SER A 49 3.30 6.34 0.58
CA SER A 49 3.68 6.47 1.98
C SER A 49 3.12 7.77 2.54
N GLU A 50 2.40 7.68 3.62
CA GLU A 50 1.58 8.73 4.17
C GLU A 50 1.84 8.96 5.65
N ILE A 51 1.37 10.10 6.12
CA ILE A 51 1.34 10.41 7.56
C ILE A 51 -0.11 10.54 8.01
N GLU A 52 -0.60 9.50 8.65
CA GLU A 52 -1.89 9.47 9.32
C GLU A 52 -1.69 9.65 10.83
N LYS A 53 -2.26 10.69 11.44
CA LYS A 53 -2.22 10.95 12.90
C LYS A 53 -0.82 10.79 13.52
N ASP A 54 0.21 11.36 12.87
CA ASP A 54 1.63 11.25 13.24
C ASP A 54 2.23 9.82 13.11
N ARG A 55 1.60 8.91 12.40
CA ARG A 55 2.11 7.58 12.05
C ARG A 55 2.53 7.54 10.59
N LEU A 56 3.58 6.80 10.28
CA LEU A 56 3.93 6.45 8.92
C LEU A 56 3.13 5.22 8.51
N ILE A 57 2.37 5.36 7.45
CA ILE A 57 1.58 4.32 6.82
C ILE A 57 2.19 4.00 5.45
N TYR A 58 2.11 2.77 5.03
CA TYR A 58 2.33 2.34 3.65
C TYR A 58 1.01 1.84 3.10
N GLU A 59 0.57 2.47 2.06
CA GLU A 59 -0.61 2.11 1.29
C GLU A 59 -0.22 1.26 0.08
N PHE A 60 -1.07 0.33 -0.28
CA PHE A 60 -0.87 -0.57 -1.42
C PHE A 60 -2.15 -0.76 -2.19
N ASP A 61 -2.18 -0.31 -3.44
CA ASP A 61 -3.25 -0.66 -4.38
C ASP A 61 -2.97 -2.01 -4.99
N ILE A 62 -3.90 -2.92 -4.85
CA ILE A 62 -3.75 -4.29 -5.29
C ILE A 62 -4.88 -4.69 -6.23
N MET A 63 -4.55 -4.96 -7.50
CA MET A 63 -5.47 -5.67 -8.38
C MET A 63 -5.50 -7.14 -8.00
N THR A 64 -6.55 -7.56 -7.33
CA THR A 64 -6.73 -8.93 -6.86
C THR A 64 -6.99 -9.90 -8.01
N LYS A 65 -6.81 -11.21 -7.76
CA LYS A 65 -7.01 -12.25 -8.79
C LYS A 65 -8.45 -12.39 -9.26
N ASP A 66 -9.40 -11.92 -8.50
CA ASP A 66 -10.83 -11.89 -8.87
C ASP A 66 -11.23 -10.60 -9.60
N GLY A 67 -10.28 -9.69 -9.84
CA GLY A 67 -10.44 -8.50 -10.65
C GLY A 67 -10.98 -7.29 -9.91
N ARG A 68 -10.95 -7.29 -8.58
CA ARG A 68 -11.20 -6.10 -7.77
C ARG A 68 -9.91 -5.34 -7.54
N GLU A 69 -9.99 -4.06 -7.56
CA GLU A 69 -8.97 -3.16 -7.06
C GLU A 69 -9.26 -2.92 -5.58
N VAL A 70 -8.23 -3.05 -4.77
CA VAL A 70 -8.34 -2.91 -3.33
C VAL A 70 -7.16 -2.12 -2.82
N GLU A 71 -7.43 -1.19 -1.93
CA GLU A 71 -6.45 -0.46 -1.17
C GLU A 71 -6.26 -1.11 0.19
N VAL A 72 -5.03 -1.13 0.65
CA VAL A 72 -4.64 -1.77 1.91
C VAL A 72 -3.57 -0.96 2.60
N GLU A 73 -3.88 -0.46 3.77
CA GLU A 73 -2.93 0.23 4.60
C GLU A 73 -2.14 -0.67 5.53
N CYS A 74 -0.90 -0.27 5.83
CA CYS A 74 0.00 -0.95 6.73
C CYS A 74 0.78 0.02 7.61
N ASP A 75 0.63 -0.10 8.92
CA ASP A 75 1.45 0.67 9.87
C ASP A 75 2.92 0.26 9.78
N ALA A 76 3.79 1.20 9.40
CA ALA A 76 5.21 0.96 9.16
C ALA A 76 5.98 0.49 10.39
N LYS A 77 5.48 0.75 11.61
CA LYS A 77 6.16 0.44 12.87
C LYS A 77 5.93 -1.00 13.33
N ASN A 78 4.71 -1.50 13.17
CA ASN A 78 4.32 -2.80 13.70
C ASN A 78 3.94 -3.79 12.59
N HIS A 79 3.87 -3.33 11.32
CA HIS A 79 3.56 -4.09 10.11
C HIS A 79 2.16 -4.74 10.14
N THR A 80 1.24 -4.17 10.92
CA THR A 80 -0.17 -4.59 10.91
C THR A 80 -0.90 -3.92 9.77
N LEU A 81 -1.68 -4.73 9.06
CA LEU A 81 -2.62 -4.21 8.07
C LEU A 81 -3.85 -3.71 8.82
N HIS A 82 -4.25 -2.52 8.50
CA HIS A 82 -5.51 -1.92 8.90
C HIS A 82 -6.10 -1.26 7.65
N ASP A 83 -7.30 -0.88 7.74
CA ASP A 83 -8.15 -0.42 6.68
C ASP A 83 -8.10 -1.30 5.40
N PHE A 84 -9.16 -1.36 4.73
CA PHE A 84 -9.33 -2.15 3.52
C PHE A 84 -10.52 -1.58 2.77
N GLU A 85 -10.23 -1.01 1.64
CA GLU A 85 -11.23 -0.45 0.77
C GLU A 85 -11.33 -1.21 -0.54
N VAL A 86 -12.49 -1.14 -1.16
CA VAL A 86 -12.68 -1.60 -2.54
C VAL A 86 -12.90 -0.39 -3.39
N GLU A 87 -12.01 -0.22 -4.35
CA GLU A 87 -12.10 0.89 -5.27
C GLU A 87 -13.06 0.67 -6.42
N TYR A 88 -13.66 1.75 -6.85
CA TYR A 88 -14.62 1.81 -7.94
C TYR A 88 -14.24 2.87 -8.96
N LYS A 89 -14.56 2.63 -10.21
CA LYS A 89 -14.36 3.63 -11.27
C LYS A 89 -15.50 4.65 -11.25
N LYS A 90 -15.17 5.87 -11.66
CA LYS A 90 -16.17 6.92 -11.83
C LYS A 90 -17.38 6.45 -12.62
N GLY A 91 -18.55 6.59 -12.00
CA GLY A 91 -19.82 6.17 -12.60
C GLY A 91 -20.16 4.69 -12.43
N ASP A 92 -19.35 3.95 -11.69
CA ASP A 92 -19.69 2.58 -11.33
C ASP A 92 -21.03 2.54 -10.59
N LYS A 93 -21.84 1.56 -10.96
CA LYS A 93 -23.21 1.49 -10.48
C LYS A 93 -23.28 1.19 -8.98
N ALA A 94 -22.38 0.35 -8.48
CA ALA A 94 -22.35 0.00 -7.07
C ALA A 94 -22.09 1.25 -6.20
N PHE A 95 -21.10 2.07 -6.59
CA PHE A 95 -20.80 3.31 -5.89
C PHE A 95 -21.94 4.34 -6.04
N THR A 96 -22.40 4.59 -7.28
CA THR A 96 -23.41 5.64 -7.53
C THR A 96 -24.77 5.36 -6.90
N GLU A 97 -25.13 4.10 -6.67
CA GLU A 97 -26.35 3.73 -5.94
C GLU A 97 -26.19 3.92 -4.42
N ALA A 98 -24.98 3.76 -3.90
CA ALA A 98 -24.66 3.94 -2.48
C ALA A 98 -24.53 5.42 -2.10
N ALA A 99 -23.82 6.22 -2.89
CA ALA A 99 -23.61 7.65 -2.65
C ALA A 99 -24.92 8.45 -2.62
N LYS A 100 -24.96 9.50 -1.79
CA LYS A 100 -26.12 10.41 -1.63
C LYS A 100 -25.76 11.86 -1.93
N ILE A 101 -24.51 12.25 -1.76
CA ILE A 101 -24.01 13.54 -2.23
C ILE A 101 -23.27 13.33 -3.56
N SER A 102 -23.15 14.38 -4.33
CA SER A 102 -22.41 14.33 -5.60
C SER A 102 -20.92 14.53 -5.36
N GLU A 103 -20.07 14.00 -6.27
CA GLU A 103 -18.64 14.28 -6.32
C GLU A 103 -18.34 15.79 -6.21
N SER A 104 -19.11 16.64 -6.92
CA SER A 104 -18.93 18.10 -6.88
C SER A 104 -19.26 18.74 -5.52
N GLU A 105 -20.10 18.11 -4.71
CA GLU A 105 -20.36 18.54 -3.32
C GLU A 105 -19.23 18.10 -2.42
N ALA A 106 -18.77 16.86 -2.53
CA ALA A 106 -17.64 16.33 -1.81
C ALA A 106 -16.34 17.09 -2.13
N GLU A 107 -16.07 17.37 -3.40
CA GLU A 107 -14.95 18.21 -3.84
C GLU A 107 -14.92 19.58 -3.16
N LYS A 108 -16.06 20.25 -3.03
CA LYS A 108 -16.15 21.53 -2.32
C LYS A 108 -15.85 21.42 -0.84
N ILE A 109 -16.21 20.30 -0.23
CA ILE A 109 -15.91 20.02 1.18
C ILE A 109 -14.41 19.82 1.36
N ALA A 110 -13.80 18.98 0.54
CA ALA A 110 -12.36 18.72 0.56
C ALA A 110 -11.53 20.00 0.31
N LEU A 111 -11.88 20.77 -0.74
CA LEU A 111 -11.20 22.05 -1.06
C LEU A 111 -11.41 23.15 0.00
N LYS A 112 -12.48 23.07 0.79
CA LYS A 112 -12.66 23.95 1.94
C LYS A 112 -11.73 23.60 3.09
N LYS A 113 -11.39 22.33 3.24
CA LYS A 113 -10.40 21.85 4.22
C LYS A 113 -9.00 22.23 3.79
N TYR A 114 -8.62 21.90 2.56
CA TYR A 114 -7.35 22.28 1.95
C TYR A 114 -7.56 22.97 0.60
N ASN A 115 -7.27 24.27 0.56
CA ASN A 115 -7.36 25.04 -0.67
C ASN A 115 -6.12 24.77 -1.53
N GLY A 116 -6.27 23.88 -2.51
CA GLY A 116 -5.21 23.43 -3.40
C GLY A 116 -5.72 23.06 -4.79
N LYS A 117 -4.92 22.30 -5.51
CA LYS A 117 -5.29 21.72 -6.79
C LYS A 117 -5.57 20.23 -6.57
N ILE A 118 -6.75 19.76 -6.87
CA ILE A 118 -7.03 18.32 -6.91
C ILE A 118 -6.20 17.71 -8.05
N VAL A 119 -5.42 16.70 -7.74
CA VAL A 119 -4.54 15.99 -8.67
C VAL A 119 -5.07 14.61 -9.01
N ASP A 120 -5.72 13.92 -8.05
CA ASP A 120 -6.44 12.68 -8.29
C ASP A 120 -7.79 12.62 -7.58
N ARG A 121 -8.60 11.61 -7.90
CA ARG A 121 -9.93 11.33 -7.36
C ARG A 121 -10.22 9.86 -7.40
N GLU A 122 -10.57 9.31 -6.27
CA GLU A 122 -10.94 7.92 -6.13
C GLU A 122 -12.35 7.76 -5.54
N TYR A 123 -12.86 6.57 -5.59
CA TYR A 123 -14.23 6.24 -5.20
C TYR A 123 -14.17 4.89 -4.51
N SER A 124 -14.32 4.86 -3.22
CA SER A 124 -14.22 3.64 -2.44
C SER A 124 -15.54 3.22 -1.77
N ILE A 125 -15.61 1.97 -1.39
CA ILE A 125 -16.63 1.47 -0.45
C ILE A 125 -15.92 0.62 0.60
N GLU A 126 -15.85 1.15 1.81
CA GLU A 126 -15.37 0.45 2.98
C GLU A 126 -16.55 0.01 3.86
N ASN A 127 -16.65 -1.28 4.16
CA ASN A 127 -17.72 -1.85 5.02
C ASN A 127 -19.16 -1.43 4.62
N GLY A 128 -19.39 -1.12 3.33
CA GLY A 128 -20.66 -0.66 2.79
C GLY A 128 -20.89 0.85 2.89
N ASN A 129 -19.91 1.60 3.35
CA ASN A 129 -19.93 3.06 3.39
C ASN A 129 -19.16 3.59 2.18
N PRO A 130 -19.80 4.31 1.25
CA PRO A 130 -19.12 4.91 0.12
C PRO A 130 -18.41 6.20 0.52
N ALA A 131 -17.20 6.39 -0.01
CA ALA A 131 -16.42 7.61 0.17
C ALA A 131 -15.90 8.14 -1.16
N TYR A 132 -15.66 9.45 -1.20
CA TYR A 132 -14.88 10.12 -2.24
C TYR A 132 -13.54 10.49 -1.65
N GLU A 133 -12.49 10.15 -2.32
CA GLU A 133 -11.12 10.50 -1.98
C GLU A 133 -10.58 11.56 -2.95
N PHE A 134 -9.81 12.49 -2.42
CA PHE A 134 -9.27 13.61 -3.19
C PHE A 134 -7.84 13.88 -2.79
N ASP A 135 -6.91 13.65 -3.71
CA ASP A 135 -5.55 14.14 -3.56
C ASP A 135 -5.48 15.61 -3.90
N ILE A 136 -5.05 16.39 -2.95
CA ILE A 136 -4.98 17.84 -3.08
C ILE A 136 -3.56 18.35 -2.91
N TYR A 137 -2.93 18.76 -3.99
CA TYR A 137 -1.65 19.45 -3.92
C TYR A 137 -1.83 20.86 -3.35
N VAL A 138 -1.25 21.11 -2.19
CA VAL A 138 -1.29 22.40 -1.49
C VAL A 138 0.04 23.14 -1.67
N ALA A 139 0.15 23.94 -2.71
CA ALA A 139 1.39 24.63 -3.10
C ALA A 139 2.05 25.44 -1.97
N LYS A 140 1.28 26.03 -1.05
CA LYS A 140 1.81 26.77 0.10
C LYS A 140 2.50 25.88 1.12
N LYS A 141 2.16 24.60 1.16
CA LYS A 141 2.74 23.60 2.07
C LYS A 141 3.80 22.76 1.35
N GLY A 142 3.70 22.61 0.02
CA GLY A 142 4.61 21.82 -0.80
C GLY A 142 4.35 20.31 -0.71
N HIS A 143 3.16 19.91 -0.23
CA HIS A 143 2.74 18.51 -0.05
C HIS A 143 1.39 18.26 -0.69
N GLU A 144 1.12 17.02 -0.99
CA GLU A 144 -0.19 16.51 -1.30
C GLU A 144 -0.88 16.07 0.00
N TYR A 145 -2.19 16.10 -0.01
CA TYR A 145 -3.03 15.67 1.09
C TYR A 145 -4.18 14.90 0.50
N GLU A 146 -4.33 13.68 0.94
CA GLU A 146 -5.53 12.92 0.71
C GLU A 146 -6.63 13.33 1.68
N ILE A 147 -7.85 13.41 1.18
CA ILE A 147 -9.03 13.79 1.97
C ILE A 147 -10.18 12.89 1.59
N GLU A 148 -10.52 12.01 2.51
CA GLU A 148 -11.67 11.15 2.38
C GLU A 148 -12.94 11.85 2.86
N VAL A 149 -13.98 11.79 2.04
CA VAL A 149 -15.29 12.41 2.31
C VAL A 149 -16.40 11.37 2.19
N ASP A 150 -17.10 11.12 3.30
CA ASP A 150 -18.28 10.24 3.32
C ASP A 150 -19.30 10.66 2.25
N ALA A 151 -19.54 9.79 1.29
CA ALA A 151 -20.42 10.07 0.16
C ALA A 151 -21.92 10.06 0.49
N VAL A 152 -22.28 9.80 1.74
CA VAL A 152 -23.67 9.86 2.26
C VAL A 152 -23.91 11.14 3.04
N THR A 153 -23.00 11.49 3.94
CA THR A 153 -23.18 12.60 4.90
C THR A 153 -22.42 13.87 4.52
N GLY A 154 -21.31 13.72 3.78
CA GLY A 154 -20.36 14.80 3.49
C GLY A 154 -19.44 15.13 4.67
N GLU A 155 -19.35 14.26 5.68
CA GLU A 155 -18.35 14.41 6.73
C GLU A 155 -16.98 14.03 6.19
N ILE A 156 -15.92 14.70 6.64
CA ILE A 156 -14.55 14.29 6.35
C ILE A 156 -14.24 13.12 7.28
N LEU A 157 -13.92 11.98 6.72
CA LEU A 157 -13.59 10.76 7.44
C LEU A 157 -12.12 10.77 7.84
N GLU A 158 -11.25 11.00 6.86
CA GLU A 158 -9.81 10.95 7.05
C GLU A 158 -9.11 12.12 6.37
N VAL A 159 -7.88 12.40 6.79
CA VAL A 159 -6.97 13.36 6.17
C VAL A 159 -5.55 12.86 6.37
N GLU A 160 -4.89 12.59 5.30
CA GLU A 160 -3.52 12.11 5.29
C GLU A 160 -2.58 13.08 4.58
N MET A 161 -1.30 12.92 4.77
CA MET A 161 -0.28 13.72 4.10
C MET A 161 0.69 12.79 3.40
N GLU A 162 0.72 12.89 2.09
CA GLU A 162 1.66 12.13 1.28
C GLU A 162 3.11 12.64 1.41
N LEU A 163 4.07 11.70 1.28
CA LEU A 163 5.50 11.93 1.48
C LEU A 163 6.32 11.85 0.19
#